data_73aa2fed6a23bb0bc6caea61fb0762ef
#
_entry.id   73aa2fed6a23bb0bc6caea61fb0762ef
#
_cell.length_a   1.000
_cell.length_b   1.000
_cell.length_c   1.000
_cell.angle_alpha   90.00
_cell.angle_beta   90.00
_cell.angle_gamma   90.00
#
_symmetry.space_group_name_H-M   'P 1'
#
loop_
_entity.id
_entity.type
_entity.pdbx_description
1 polymer ?
#
loop_
_entity_poly.entity_id
_entity_poly.type
_entity_poly.pdbx_seq_one_letter_code
_entity_poly.pdbx_strand_id
1 'polypeptide(L)'
;MEKKELREQYYKVVEKTIEITMDDFENLSDDFEKVDSLWYLGKIEDLVTSLRCMDLIENQMYANLFVELEQAKRKIKESMEEGE
;
A
#
# COMPACT_ATOMS: atom_id res chain seq x y z
N MET A 1 19.33 -5.37 17.38
CA MET A 1 19.06 -4.89 16.02
C MET A 1 19.17 -3.38 15.96
N GLU A 2 19.90 -2.85 15.01
CA GLU A 2 20.03 -1.42 14.87
C GLU A 2 18.73 -0.81 14.35
N LYS A 3 18.47 0.43 14.72
CA LYS A 3 17.28 1.17 14.33
C LYS A 3 17.13 1.24 12.80
N LYS A 4 18.24 1.43 12.09
CA LYS A 4 18.24 1.49 10.62
C LYS A 4 17.77 0.18 10.02
N GLU A 5 18.25 -0.96 10.51
CA GLU A 5 17.85 -2.28 10.03
C GLU A 5 16.37 -2.54 10.29
N LEU A 6 15.87 -2.13 11.45
CA LEU A 6 14.48 -2.29 11.81
C LEU A 6 13.59 -1.49 10.87
N ARG A 7 13.98 -0.24 10.56
CA ARG A 7 13.24 0.61 9.62
C ARG A 7 13.20 -0.01 8.22
N GLU A 8 14.31 -0.56 7.76
CA GLU A 8 14.36 -1.23 6.46
C GLU A 8 13.44 -2.44 6.41
N GLN A 9 13.35 -3.21 7.51
CA GLN A 9 12.46 -4.36 7.59
C GLN A 9 11.00 -3.94 7.52
N TYR A 10 10.61 -2.90 8.26
CA TYR A 10 9.24 -2.37 8.19
C TYR A 10 8.91 -1.91 6.79
N TYR A 11 9.82 -1.18 6.17
CA TYR A 11 9.63 -0.69 4.80
C TYR A 11 9.39 -1.85 3.82
N LYS A 12 10.23 -2.88 3.88
CA LYS A 12 10.12 -4.03 3.00
C LYS A 12 8.83 -4.81 3.20
N VAL A 13 8.39 -4.96 4.44
CA VAL A 13 7.14 -5.66 4.75
C VAL A 13 5.96 -4.92 4.16
N VAL A 14 5.90 -3.60 4.32
CA VAL A 14 4.81 -2.80 3.77
C VAL A 14 4.84 -2.82 2.25
N GLU A 15 6.01 -2.65 1.65
CA GLU A 15 6.20 -2.69 0.20
C GLU A 15 5.70 -4.03 -0.37
N LYS A 16 6.08 -5.13 0.27
CA LYS A 16 5.65 -6.47 -0.14
C LYS A 16 4.14 -6.65 0.01
N THR A 17 3.56 -6.09 1.07
CA THR A 17 2.11 -6.16 1.30
C THR A 17 1.35 -5.43 0.20
N ILE A 18 1.83 -4.26 -0.22
CA ILE A 18 1.23 -3.52 -1.35
C ILE A 18 1.33 -4.36 -2.63
N GLU A 19 2.49 -4.93 -2.88
CA GLU A 19 2.73 -5.76 -4.07
C GLU A 19 1.78 -6.96 -4.12
N ILE A 20 1.63 -7.67 -3.00
CA ILE A 20 0.71 -8.82 -2.90
C ILE A 20 -0.73 -8.38 -3.15
N THR A 21 -1.13 -7.24 -2.58
CA THR A 21 -2.48 -6.71 -2.76
C THR A 21 -2.76 -6.41 -4.23
N MET A 22 -1.78 -5.84 -4.93
CA MET A 22 -1.94 -5.52 -6.35
C MET A 22 -1.91 -6.77 -7.22
N ASP A 23 -1.11 -7.78 -6.88
CA ASP A 23 -1.13 -9.06 -7.59
C ASP A 23 -2.50 -9.72 -7.46
N ASP A 24 -3.07 -9.71 -6.26
CA ASP A 24 -4.40 -10.25 -6.03
C ASP A 24 -5.45 -9.47 -6.83
N PHE A 25 -5.33 -8.14 -6.84
CA PHE A 25 -6.24 -7.27 -7.60
C PHE A 25 -6.27 -7.63 -9.08
N GLU A 26 -5.12 -7.93 -9.68
CA GLU A 26 -5.04 -8.23 -11.12
C GLU A 26 -5.84 -9.46 -11.51
N ASN A 27 -6.14 -10.34 -10.55
CA ASN A 27 -6.93 -11.54 -10.77
C ASN A 27 -8.42 -11.37 -10.43
N LEU A 28 -8.81 -10.16 -9.97
CA LEU A 28 -10.20 -9.88 -9.61
C LEU A 28 -11.00 -9.42 -10.83
N SER A 29 -12.22 -9.92 -10.96
CA SER A 29 -13.13 -9.50 -12.02
C SER A 29 -14.38 -8.82 -11.48
N ASP A 30 -14.62 -8.93 -10.19
CA ASP A 30 -15.81 -8.38 -9.51
C ASP A 30 -15.47 -7.00 -8.93
N ASP A 31 -16.27 -6.00 -9.30
CA ASP A 31 -16.09 -4.63 -8.80
C ASP A 31 -16.21 -4.55 -7.28
N PHE A 32 -17.04 -5.40 -6.68
CA PHE A 32 -17.18 -5.43 -5.23
C PHE A 32 -15.87 -5.83 -4.56
N GLU A 33 -15.17 -6.82 -5.11
CA GLU A 33 -13.86 -7.24 -4.60
C GLU A 33 -12.79 -6.17 -4.84
N LYS A 34 -12.92 -5.40 -5.93
CA LYS A 34 -12.01 -4.27 -6.19
C LYS A 34 -12.17 -3.18 -5.15
N VAL A 35 -13.39 -2.92 -4.71
CA VAL A 35 -13.65 -1.96 -3.63
C VAL A 35 -12.98 -2.42 -2.33
N ASP A 36 -13.02 -3.73 -2.05
CA ASP A 36 -12.33 -4.29 -0.88
C ASP A 36 -10.82 -4.07 -0.97
N SER A 37 -10.24 -4.19 -2.17
CA SER A 37 -8.81 -3.90 -2.37
C SER A 37 -8.49 -2.44 -2.07
N LEU A 38 -9.34 -1.51 -2.49
CA LEU A 38 -9.18 -0.09 -2.16
C LEU A 38 -9.22 0.15 -0.65
N TRP A 39 -10.17 -0.48 0.02
CA TRP A 39 -10.30 -0.38 1.47
C TRP A 39 -9.03 -0.90 2.15
N TYR A 40 -8.51 -2.02 1.68
CA TYR A 40 -7.30 -2.63 2.22
C TYR A 40 -6.09 -1.71 2.05
N LEU A 41 -5.95 -1.08 0.88
CA LEU A 41 -4.88 -0.11 0.65
C LEU A 41 -5.00 1.10 1.59
N GLY A 42 -6.23 1.53 1.89
CA GLY A 42 -6.47 2.58 2.87
C GLY A 42 -5.97 2.19 4.26
N LYS A 43 -6.15 0.94 4.64
CA LYS A 43 -5.64 0.42 5.92
C LYS A 43 -4.11 0.39 5.95
N ILE A 44 -3.49 0.02 4.84
CA ILE A 44 -2.03 0.05 4.73
C ILE A 44 -1.53 1.50 4.85
N GLU A 45 -2.22 2.45 4.26
CA GLU A 45 -1.89 3.87 4.36
C GLU A 45 -1.93 4.35 5.81
N ASP A 46 -2.96 3.96 6.55
CA ASP A 46 -3.06 4.28 7.98
C ASP A 46 -1.90 3.67 8.77
N LEU A 47 -1.53 2.44 8.45
CA LEU A 47 -0.40 1.76 9.08
C LEU A 47 0.91 2.52 8.80
N VAL A 48 1.13 2.92 7.55
CA VAL A 48 2.33 3.66 7.14
C VAL A 48 2.42 4.98 7.89
N THR A 49 1.30 5.70 8.02
CA THR A 49 1.24 6.94 8.77
C THR A 49 1.60 6.70 10.25
N SER A 50 1.08 5.63 10.84
CA SER A 50 1.39 5.27 12.22
C SER A 50 2.87 4.95 12.39
N LEU A 51 3.45 4.19 11.48
CA LEU A 51 4.88 3.87 11.52
C LEU A 51 5.74 5.13 11.45
N ARG A 52 5.33 6.08 10.61
CA ARG A 52 6.02 7.37 10.51
C ARG A 52 5.93 8.15 11.82
N CYS A 53 4.75 8.20 12.42
CA CYS A 53 4.53 8.92 13.68
C CYS A 53 5.32 8.32 14.83
N MET A 54 5.53 6.99 14.81
CA MET A 54 6.30 6.29 15.83
C MET A 54 7.81 6.28 15.52
N ASP A 55 8.24 6.95 14.45
CA ASP A 55 9.63 7.00 14.01
C ASP A 55 10.21 5.62 13.66
N LEU A 56 9.34 4.74 13.16
CA LEU A 56 9.73 3.39 12.74
C LEU A 56 10.09 3.29 11.26
N ILE A 57 9.84 4.34 10.48
CA ILE A 57 10.30 4.47 9.10
C ILE A 57 10.84 5.90 8.89
N GLU A 58 11.75 6.04 7.93
CA GLU A 58 12.33 7.34 7.60
C GLU A 58 11.37 8.13 6.70
N ASN A 59 11.55 9.46 6.68
CA ASN A 59 10.72 10.35 5.86
C ASN A 59 10.72 9.95 4.38
N GLN A 60 11.87 9.58 3.84
CA GLN A 60 11.97 9.18 2.44
C GLN A 60 11.22 7.87 2.18
N MET A 61 11.30 6.92 3.12
CA MET A 61 10.56 5.66 3.04
C MET A 61 9.06 5.92 3.05
N TYR A 62 8.61 6.80 3.94
CA TYR A 62 7.20 7.20 4.02
C TYR A 62 6.72 7.78 2.69
N ALA A 63 7.50 8.71 2.12
CA ALA A 63 7.16 9.34 0.85
C ALA A 63 7.06 8.32 -0.28
N ASN A 64 8.01 7.39 -0.35
CA ASN A 64 8.03 6.35 -1.38
C ASN A 64 6.80 5.44 -1.26
N LEU A 65 6.47 5.01 -0.05
CA LEU A 65 5.31 4.15 0.17
C LEU A 65 4.00 4.88 -0.13
N PHE A 66 3.92 6.15 0.21
CA PHE A 66 2.73 6.96 -0.07
C PHE A 66 2.49 7.08 -1.56
N VAL A 67 3.54 7.32 -2.35
CA VAL A 67 3.44 7.38 -3.81
C VAL A 67 2.98 6.03 -4.37
N GLU A 68 3.55 4.93 -3.90
CA GLU A 68 3.14 3.59 -4.34
C GLU A 68 1.67 3.32 -4.03
N LEU A 69 1.20 3.71 -2.84
CA LEU A 69 -0.19 3.54 -2.44
C LEU A 69 -1.13 4.37 -3.31
N GLU A 70 -0.77 5.60 -3.61
CA GLU A 70 -1.56 6.47 -4.47
C GLU A 70 -1.66 5.91 -5.89
N GLN A 71 -0.56 5.40 -6.43
CA GLN A 71 -0.55 4.78 -7.75
C GLN A 71 -1.41 3.51 -7.78
N ALA A 72 -1.32 2.70 -6.73
CA ALA A 72 -2.12 1.48 -6.62
C ALA A 72 -3.61 1.79 -6.56
N LYS A 73 -4.01 2.76 -5.75
CA LYS A 73 -5.40 3.19 -5.65
C LYS A 73 -5.92 3.70 -7.00
N ARG A 74 -5.12 4.50 -7.69
CA ARG A 74 -5.49 5.04 -9.00
C ARG A 74 -5.73 3.92 -10.00
N LYS A 75 -4.84 2.94 -10.04
CA LYS A 75 -4.95 1.80 -10.95
C LYS A 75 -6.26 1.04 -10.72
N ILE A 76 -6.63 0.81 -9.47
CA ILE A 76 -7.87 0.13 -9.13
C ILE A 76 -9.09 0.96 -9.57
N LYS A 77 -9.08 2.25 -9.28
CA LYS A 77 -10.19 3.14 -9.64
C LYS A 77 -10.37 3.22 -11.16
N GLU A 78 -9.29 3.33 -11.91
CA GLU A 78 -9.34 3.35 -13.37
C GLU A 78 -9.90 2.06 -13.92
N SER A 79 -9.52 0.92 -13.34
CA SER A 79 -10.06 -0.38 -13.75
C SER A 79 -11.57 -0.47 -13.54
N MET A 80 -12.08 0.11 -12.46
CA MET A 80 -13.52 0.13 -12.18
C MET A 80 -14.28 1.03 -13.15
N GLU A 81 -13.69 2.17 -13.50
CA GLU A 81 -14.30 3.10 -14.47
C GLU A 81 -14.36 2.50 -15.87
N GLU A 82 -13.31 1.78 -16.26
CA GLU A 82 -13.25 1.11 -17.57
C GLU A 82 -14.28 -0.02 -17.70
N GLY A 83 -14.71 -0.59 -16.58
CA GLY A 83 -15.68 -1.67 -16.55
C GLY A 83 -17.12 -1.24 -16.85
N GLU A 84 -17.34 0.05 -16.96
CA GLU A 84 -18.64 0.60 -17.31
C GLU A 84 -18.79 0.66 -18.81
#